data_eaba5d990d293713d44eb812d29e8eb5
#
_entry.id   eaba5d990d293713d44eb812d29e8eb5
#
_cell.length_a   1.000
_cell.length_b   1.000
_cell.length_c   1.000
_cell.angle_alpha   90.00
_cell.angle_beta   90.00
_cell.angle_gamma   90.00
#
_symmetry.space_group_name_H-M   'P 1'
#
loop_
_entity.id
_entity.type
_entity.pdbx_description
1 polymer ?
#
loop_
_entity_poly.entity_id
_entity_poly.type
_entity_poly.pdbx_seq_one_letter_code
_entity_poly.pdbx_strand_id
1 'polypeptide(L)'
;MKNIYQKIYSDQKNLGDLAKSPRVKIMLDIINGLNLTKKNVLDIGCHDGTLLSLLKNRNNNFFGIEASDWGVEQSRKKGLAVQQFYFDDKNPLPYENDFFKVVIAGEIIEHIFDTDFFLAEISRILKPGGKLLISTPNIASFGRRLMLLFGINPIIEVSPNEPESSGHIRYFTFQSLAKMLQKHNLKIVAVRSDYVNFSKNGKIKSEFLAKLFSKLGTSIIFLAEK
;
A
#
# COMPACT_ATOMS: atom_id res chain seq x y z
N MET A 1 -15.32 -11.05 -7.00
CA MET A 1 -14.33 -10.26 -6.22
C MET A 1 -14.95 -9.01 -5.61
N LYS A 2 -15.68 -8.16 -6.34
CA LYS A 2 -16.29 -6.93 -5.81
C LYS A 2 -17.04 -7.14 -4.47
N ASN A 3 -17.87 -8.18 -4.37
CA ASN A 3 -18.65 -8.47 -3.14
C ASN A 3 -17.77 -8.87 -1.93
N ILE A 4 -16.62 -9.49 -2.16
CA ILE A 4 -15.68 -9.87 -1.09
C ILE A 4 -15.03 -8.61 -0.52
N TYR A 5 -14.57 -7.68 -1.37
CA TYR A 5 -14.00 -6.40 -0.93
C TYR A 5 -15.02 -5.56 -0.16
N GLN A 6 -16.25 -5.46 -0.65
CA GLN A 6 -17.31 -4.75 0.07
C GLN A 6 -17.53 -5.35 1.47
N LYS A 7 -17.51 -6.68 1.61
CA LYS A 7 -17.68 -7.37 2.90
C LYS A 7 -16.49 -7.13 3.84
N ILE A 8 -15.25 -7.22 3.34
CA ILE A 8 -14.03 -7.08 4.16
C ILE A 8 -13.85 -5.63 4.64
N TYR A 9 -14.15 -4.66 3.78
CA TYR A 9 -13.92 -3.23 4.04
C TYR A 9 -15.19 -2.44 4.33
N SER A 10 -16.24 -3.11 4.82
CA SER A 10 -17.54 -2.47 5.12
C SER A 10 -17.55 -1.66 6.41
N ASP A 11 -16.55 -1.82 7.27
CA ASP A 11 -16.45 -1.09 8.54
C ASP A 11 -14.98 -0.85 8.97
N GLN A 12 -14.82 0.06 9.94
CA GLN A 12 -13.51 0.45 10.48
C GLN A 12 -12.88 -0.61 11.41
N LYS A 13 -13.63 -1.62 11.86
CA LYS A 13 -13.22 -2.51 12.96
C LYS A 13 -12.01 -3.36 12.62
N ASN A 14 -11.78 -3.64 11.34
CA ASN A 14 -10.74 -4.57 10.89
C ASN A 14 -9.37 -3.92 10.65
N LEU A 15 -9.23 -2.59 10.62
CA LEU A 15 -7.99 -1.91 10.20
C LEU A 15 -7.26 -1.14 11.32
N GLY A 16 -7.85 -1.03 12.50
CA GLY A 16 -7.27 -0.28 13.59
C GLY A 16 -7.13 1.22 13.30
N ASP A 17 -6.34 1.91 14.09
CA ASP A 17 -6.03 3.33 13.90
C ASP A 17 -4.85 3.48 12.91
N LEU A 18 -5.16 3.67 11.62
CA LEU A 18 -4.17 3.82 10.56
C LEU A 18 -3.19 4.97 10.82
N ALA A 19 -3.64 6.05 11.46
CA ALA A 19 -2.78 7.20 11.78
C ALA A 19 -1.65 6.83 12.77
N LYS A 20 -1.85 5.80 13.59
CA LYS A 20 -0.83 5.29 14.54
C LYS A 20 0.05 4.19 13.95
N SER A 21 -0.24 3.73 12.74
CA SER A 21 0.54 2.67 12.09
C SER A 21 1.97 3.14 11.81
N PRO A 22 3.02 2.41 12.26
CA PRO A 22 4.41 2.74 11.93
C PRO A 22 4.66 2.83 10.43
N ARG A 23 4.01 1.97 9.63
CA ARG A 23 4.07 1.99 8.17
C ARG A 23 3.53 3.32 7.60
N VAL A 24 2.35 3.75 8.04
CA VAL A 24 1.75 5.02 7.58
C VAL A 24 2.65 6.20 7.95
N LYS A 25 3.22 6.21 9.16
CA LYS A 25 4.19 7.22 9.57
C LYS A 25 5.41 7.28 8.64
N ILE A 26 6.00 6.14 8.29
CA ILE A 26 7.12 6.08 7.36
C ILE A 26 6.72 6.60 5.97
N MET A 27 5.53 6.23 5.48
CA MET A 27 5.01 6.71 4.20
C MET A 27 4.83 8.23 4.20
N LEU A 28 4.28 8.80 5.29
CA LEU A 28 4.16 10.24 5.48
C LEU A 28 5.53 10.92 5.49
N ASP A 29 6.50 10.38 6.21
CA ASP A 29 7.86 10.92 6.26
C ASP A 29 8.53 10.95 4.88
N ILE A 30 8.35 9.88 4.08
CA ILE A 30 8.84 9.82 2.69
C ILE A 30 8.19 10.91 1.84
N ILE A 31 6.85 11.03 1.85
CA ILE A 31 6.14 12.03 1.04
C ILE A 31 6.52 13.45 1.49
N ASN A 32 6.67 13.65 2.79
CA ASN A 32 7.09 14.93 3.35
C ASN A 32 8.48 15.34 2.86
N GLY A 33 9.40 14.38 2.78
CA GLY A 33 10.75 14.59 2.27
C GLY A 33 10.82 14.92 0.76
N LEU A 34 9.76 14.67 -0.01
CA LEU A 34 9.71 15.04 -1.43
C LEU A 34 9.48 16.54 -1.68
N ASN A 35 9.16 17.33 -0.64
CA ASN A 35 8.96 18.80 -0.70
C ASN A 35 8.04 19.25 -1.86
N LEU A 36 6.92 18.55 -2.02
CA LEU A 36 5.98 18.77 -3.11
C LEU A 36 5.22 20.10 -2.94
N THR A 37 5.07 20.87 -4.02
CA THR A 37 4.26 22.08 -4.06
C THR A 37 3.53 22.17 -5.40
N LYS A 38 2.21 22.40 -5.35
CA LYS A 38 1.33 22.49 -6.54
C LYS A 38 1.45 21.26 -7.45
N LYS A 39 1.51 20.06 -6.85
CA LYS A 39 1.60 18.78 -7.57
C LYS A 39 0.33 17.94 -7.37
N ASN A 40 0.02 17.13 -8.37
CA ASN A 40 -1.03 16.12 -8.29
C ASN A 40 -0.48 14.87 -7.59
N VAL A 41 -1.18 14.43 -6.55
CA VAL A 41 -0.86 13.25 -5.74
C VAL A 41 -2.09 12.36 -5.71
N LEU A 42 -1.94 11.09 -6.07
CA LEU A 42 -2.99 10.08 -6.02
C LEU A 42 -2.71 9.06 -4.92
N ASP A 43 -3.74 8.66 -4.20
CA ASP A 43 -3.75 7.49 -3.31
C ASP A 43 -4.71 6.43 -3.87
N ILE A 44 -4.17 5.28 -4.28
CA ILE A 44 -4.92 4.14 -4.80
C ILE A 44 -5.28 3.21 -3.66
N GLY A 45 -6.58 2.94 -3.47
CA GLY A 45 -7.09 2.23 -2.30
C GLY A 45 -6.98 3.09 -1.05
N CYS A 46 -7.43 4.35 -1.14
CA CYS A 46 -7.27 5.33 -0.07
C CYS A 46 -8.10 5.05 1.19
N HIS A 47 -8.93 4.00 1.17
CA HIS A 47 -9.80 3.58 2.26
C HIS A 47 -10.61 4.75 2.83
N ASP A 48 -10.55 5.02 4.13
CA ASP A 48 -11.26 6.13 4.78
C ASP A 48 -10.59 7.51 4.56
N GLY A 49 -9.56 7.60 3.72
CA GLY A 49 -8.83 8.82 3.39
C GLY A 49 -7.89 9.32 4.50
N THR A 50 -7.59 8.51 5.50
CA THR A 50 -6.72 8.95 6.64
C THR A 50 -5.36 9.45 6.14
N LEU A 51 -4.67 8.73 5.26
CA LEU A 51 -3.37 9.17 4.73
C LEU A 51 -3.46 10.51 4.01
N LEU A 52 -4.44 10.66 3.12
CA LEU A 52 -4.68 11.92 2.39
C LEU A 52 -5.03 13.08 3.33
N SER A 53 -5.81 12.82 4.39
CA SER A 53 -6.17 13.83 5.39
C SER A 53 -4.94 14.37 6.13
N LEU A 54 -3.98 13.50 6.46
CA LEU A 54 -2.73 13.89 7.11
C LEU A 54 -1.80 14.70 6.19
N LEU A 55 -2.02 14.63 4.87
CA LEU A 55 -1.28 15.37 3.84
C LEU A 55 -2.00 16.66 3.39
N LYS A 56 -3.30 16.83 3.67
CA LYS A 56 -4.19 17.85 3.08
C LYS A 56 -3.72 19.31 3.29
N ASN A 57 -2.99 19.61 4.36
CA ASN A 57 -2.54 20.98 4.66
C ASN A 57 -1.35 21.45 3.80
N ARG A 58 -1.00 20.72 2.75
CA ARG A 58 0.08 21.06 1.82
C ARG A 58 -0.52 21.62 0.54
N ASN A 59 0.11 22.60 -0.03
CA ASN A 59 -0.33 23.26 -1.28
C ASN A 59 -0.18 22.31 -2.50
N ASN A 60 -0.89 21.15 -2.46
CA ASN A 60 -0.93 20.14 -3.51
C ASN A 60 -2.38 19.73 -3.79
N ASN A 61 -2.62 19.15 -4.97
CA ASN A 61 -3.91 18.58 -5.34
C ASN A 61 -3.90 17.08 -4.96
N PHE A 62 -4.77 16.69 -4.05
CA PHE A 62 -4.89 15.31 -3.60
C PHE A 62 -6.11 14.64 -4.20
N PHE A 63 -5.89 13.46 -4.76
CA PHE A 63 -6.90 12.60 -5.37
C PHE A 63 -6.89 11.25 -4.67
N GLY A 64 -8.04 10.63 -4.55
CA GLY A 64 -8.15 9.28 -4.03
C GLY A 64 -9.04 8.42 -4.94
N ILE A 65 -8.73 7.13 -5.04
CA ILE A 65 -9.65 6.12 -5.57
C ILE A 65 -9.83 5.02 -4.54
N GLU A 66 -11.06 4.55 -4.38
CA GLU A 66 -11.44 3.55 -3.39
C GLU A 66 -12.58 2.68 -3.95
N ALA A 67 -12.52 1.37 -3.67
CA ALA A 67 -13.51 0.42 -4.16
C ALA A 67 -14.72 0.29 -3.23
N SER A 68 -14.51 0.40 -1.90
CA SER A 68 -15.58 0.20 -0.91
C SER A 68 -16.48 1.42 -0.77
N ASP A 69 -17.78 1.18 -0.71
CA ASP A 69 -18.78 2.25 -0.51
C ASP A 69 -18.52 3.00 0.80
N TRP A 70 -18.21 2.26 1.86
CA TRP A 70 -17.90 2.82 3.17
C TRP A 70 -16.66 3.74 3.12
N GLY A 71 -15.56 3.29 2.52
CA GLY A 71 -14.33 4.07 2.41
C GLY A 71 -14.52 5.37 1.62
N VAL A 72 -15.24 5.30 0.50
CA VAL A 72 -15.61 6.49 -0.30
C VAL A 72 -16.41 7.48 0.54
N GLU A 73 -17.42 7.00 1.28
CA GLU A 73 -18.26 7.86 2.13
C GLU A 73 -17.45 8.54 3.24
N GLN A 74 -16.60 7.77 3.96
CA GLN A 74 -15.77 8.33 5.04
C GLN A 74 -14.77 9.36 4.51
N SER A 75 -14.12 9.07 3.38
CA SER A 75 -13.18 9.99 2.74
C SER A 75 -13.86 11.29 2.31
N ARG A 76 -15.06 11.22 1.74
CA ARG A 76 -15.85 12.40 1.34
C ARG A 76 -16.29 13.22 2.55
N LYS A 77 -16.65 12.59 3.69
CA LYS A 77 -16.93 13.29 4.96
C LYS A 77 -15.73 14.10 5.45
N LYS A 78 -14.51 13.67 5.15
CA LYS A 78 -13.27 14.41 5.43
C LYS A 78 -12.97 15.51 4.40
N GLY A 79 -13.86 15.73 3.43
CA GLY A 79 -13.72 16.73 2.37
C GLY A 79 -12.60 16.41 1.38
N LEU A 80 -12.37 15.12 1.08
CA LEU A 80 -11.40 14.67 0.10
C LEU A 80 -12.06 14.41 -1.25
N ALA A 81 -11.33 14.67 -2.34
CA ALA A 81 -11.73 14.34 -3.70
C ALA A 81 -11.47 12.85 -3.97
N VAL A 82 -12.45 12.00 -3.63
CA VAL A 82 -12.34 10.54 -3.80
C VAL A 82 -13.37 10.06 -4.81
N GLN A 83 -12.87 9.35 -5.82
CA GLN A 83 -13.69 8.66 -6.81
C GLN A 83 -13.84 7.19 -6.42
N GLN A 84 -15.08 6.67 -6.52
CA GLN A 84 -15.27 5.25 -6.40
C GLN A 84 -14.74 4.56 -7.66
N PHE A 85 -13.81 3.61 -7.47
CA PHE A 85 -13.22 2.87 -8.56
C PHE A 85 -12.83 1.46 -8.08
N TYR A 86 -13.27 0.45 -8.81
CA TYR A 86 -12.86 -0.92 -8.61
C TYR A 86 -11.87 -1.29 -9.72
N PHE A 87 -10.61 -1.51 -9.33
CA PHE A 87 -9.58 -1.94 -10.26
C PHE A 87 -9.81 -3.40 -10.64
N ASP A 88 -9.97 -3.65 -11.92
CA ASP A 88 -9.94 -4.98 -12.53
C ASP A 88 -8.99 -4.98 -13.73
N ASP A 89 -8.71 -6.18 -14.25
CA ASP A 89 -7.73 -6.40 -15.32
C ASP A 89 -8.15 -5.80 -16.70
N LYS A 90 -9.30 -5.13 -16.78
CA LYS A 90 -9.90 -4.64 -18.03
C LYS A 90 -10.08 -3.13 -18.05
N ASN A 91 -10.24 -2.53 -16.88
CA ASN A 91 -10.53 -1.12 -16.76
C ASN A 91 -9.26 -0.34 -16.39
N PRO A 92 -8.75 0.52 -17.29
CA PRO A 92 -7.63 1.39 -16.97
C PRO A 92 -7.99 2.37 -15.86
N LEU A 93 -6.99 2.85 -15.13
CA LEU A 93 -7.19 3.92 -14.16
C LEU A 93 -7.79 5.16 -14.84
N PRO A 94 -8.80 5.83 -14.23
CA PRO A 94 -9.58 6.90 -14.85
C PRO A 94 -8.84 8.24 -14.90
N TYR A 95 -7.58 8.20 -15.31
CA TYR A 95 -6.69 9.37 -15.38
C TYR A 95 -5.88 9.34 -16.68
N GLU A 96 -5.50 10.53 -17.13
CA GLU A 96 -4.65 10.72 -18.32
C GLU A 96 -3.22 10.26 -18.07
N ASN A 97 -2.47 10.03 -19.15
CA ASN A 97 -1.05 9.76 -19.09
C ASN A 97 -0.31 10.95 -18.44
N ASP A 98 0.76 10.65 -17.69
CA ASP A 98 1.66 11.65 -17.14
C ASP A 98 0.95 12.76 -16.30
N PHE A 99 -0.08 12.38 -15.56
CA PHE A 99 -0.89 13.32 -14.77
C PHE A 99 -0.35 13.53 -13.36
N PHE A 100 0.14 12.48 -12.70
CA PHE A 100 0.55 12.54 -11.30
C PHE A 100 2.06 12.71 -11.11
N LYS A 101 2.45 13.54 -10.13
CA LYS A 101 3.85 13.60 -9.66
C LYS A 101 4.15 12.51 -8.63
N VAL A 102 3.15 12.12 -7.84
CA VAL A 102 3.25 11.03 -6.87
C VAL A 102 2.00 10.17 -6.96
N VAL A 103 2.20 8.85 -6.98
CA VAL A 103 1.15 7.84 -6.78
C VAL A 103 1.51 7.05 -5.54
N ILE A 104 0.55 6.87 -4.66
CA ILE A 104 0.63 6.05 -3.46
C ILE A 104 -0.19 4.79 -3.69
N ALA A 105 0.35 3.62 -3.36
CA ALA A 105 -0.33 2.33 -3.42
C ALA A 105 0.04 1.53 -2.17
N GLY A 106 -0.63 1.84 -1.06
CA GLY A 106 -0.37 1.25 0.24
C GLY A 106 -1.25 0.05 0.53
N GLU A 107 -0.69 -1.16 0.64
CA GLU A 107 -1.43 -2.41 0.93
C GLU A 107 -2.57 -2.65 -0.08
N ILE A 108 -2.26 -2.56 -1.36
CA ILE A 108 -3.22 -2.76 -2.43
C ILE A 108 -2.77 -3.84 -3.43
N ILE A 109 -1.47 -3.91 -3.75
CA ILE A 109 -0.95 -4.81 -4.79
C ILE A 109 -1.17 -6.29 -4.45
N GLU A 110 -1.20 -6.66 -3.18
CA GLU A 110 -1.49 -8.02 -2.70
C GLU A 110 -2.92 -8.49 -2.99
N HIS A 111 -3.82 -7.56 -3.30
CA HIS A 111 -5.22 -7.83 -3.63
C HIS A 111 -5.48 -7.84 -5.14
N ILE A 112 -4.51 -7.43 -5.95
CA ILE A 112 -4.66 -7.26 -7.40
C ILE A 112 -4.43 -8.59 -8.11
N PHE A 113 -5.35 -8.98 -9.01
CA PHE A 113 -5.22 -10.20 -9.80
C PHE A 113 -4.15 -10.05 -10.89
N ASP A 114 -4.24 -9.03 -11.75
CA ASP A 114 -3.20 -8.70 -12.73
C ASP A 114 -2.31 -7.57 -12.23
N THR A 115 -1.26 -7.96 -11.53
CA THR A 115 -0.28 -7.02 -10.97
C THR A 115 0.60 -6.35 -12.04
N ASP A 116 0.78 -7.00 -13.19
CA ASP A 116 1.51 -6.41 -14.32
C ASP A 116 0.70 -5.29 -14.96
N PHE A 117 -0.60 -5.49 -15.21
CA PHE A 117 -1.48 -4.44 -15.71
C PHE A 117 -1.59 -3.28 -14.71
N PHE A 118 -1.70 -3.57 -13.41
CA PHE A 118 -1.73 -2.55 -12.36
C PHE A 118 -0.50 -1.66 -12.36
N LEU A 119 0.70 -2.23 -12.43
CA LEU A 119 1.96 -1.48 -12.45
C LEU A 119 2.17 -0.73 -13.77
N ALA A 120 1.71 -1.29 -14.90
CA ALA A 120 1.71 -0.61 -16.19
C ALA A 120 0.84 0.65 -16.15
N GLU A 121 -0.38 0.56 -15.57
CA GLU A 121 -1.28 1.69 -15.41
C GLU A 121 -0.72 2.77 -14.47
N ILE A 122 -0.12 2.37 -13.35
CA ILE A 122 0.58 3.32 -12.46
C ILE A 122 1.71 4.02 -13.22
N SER A 123 2.51 3.27 -13.99
CA SER A 123 3.58 3.86 -14.81
C SER A 123 3.01 4.81 -15.85
N ARG A 124 1.89 4.48 -16.51
CA ARG A 124 1.23 5.33 -17.50
C ARG A 124 0.80 6.68 -16.92
N ILE A 125 0.14 6.68 -15.75
CA ILE A 125 -0.38 7.93 -15.15
C ILE A 125 0.67 8.75 -14.41
N LEU A 126 1.85 8.16 -14.09
CA LEU A 126 2.97 8.89 -13.50
C LEU A 126 3.68 9.74 -14.56
N LYS A 127 4.01 10.98 -14.22
CA LYS A 127 4.88 11.85 -15.01
C LYS A 127 6.29 11.27 -15.11
N PRO A 128 7.06 11.58 -16.18
CA PRO A 128 8.50 11.35 -16.17
C PRO A 128 9.14 11.95 -14.91
N GLY A 129 9.97 11.15 -14.21
CA GLY A 129 10.53 11.51 -12.91
C GLY A 129 9.49 11.59 -11.78
N GLY A 130 8.26 11.08 -12.00
CA GLY A 130 7.25 10.89 -10.98
C GLY A 130 7.61 9.76 -10.02
N LYS A 131 6.98 9.73 -8.84
CA LYS A 131 7.30 8.77 -7.78
C LYS A 131 6.12 7.86 -7.48
N LEU A 132 6.39 6.56 -7.37
CA LEU A 132 5.49 5.58 -6.77
C LEU A 132 5.96 5.29 -5.35
N LEU A 133 5.09 5.53 -4.36
CA LEU A 133 5.25 5.02 -3.00
C LEU A 133 4.35 3.81 -2.82
N ILE A 134 4.94 2.62 -2.75
CA ILE A 134 4.20 1.36 -2.64
C ILE A 134 4.56 0.62 -1.37
N SER A 135 3.56 0.04 -0.70
CA SER A 135 3.78 -0.90 0.40
C SER A 135 2.93 -2.15 0.26
N THR A 136 3.42 -3.25 0.86
CA THR A 136 2.74 -4.54 0.94
C THR A 136 3.36 -5.39 2.04
N PRO A 137 2.64 -6.39 2.62
CA PRO A 137 3.22 -7.29 3.61
C PRO A 137 4.41 -8.09 3.07
N ASN A 138 5.45 -8.22 3.90
CA ASN A 138 6.63 -9.05 3.58
C ASN A 138 6.39 -10.49 4.02
N ILE A 139 6.16 -11.42 3.07
CA ILE A 139 6.02 -12.84 3.38
C ILE A 139 7.30 -13.44 3.98
N ALA A 140 8.47 -12.86 3.67
CA ALA A 140 9.76 -13.29 4.17
C ALA A 140 10.27 -12.45 5.35
N SER A 141 9.37 -11.85 6.16
CA SER A 141 9.75 -11.16 7.40
C SER A 141 10.37 -12.14 8.43
N PHE A 142 11.14 -11.61 9.37
CA PHE A 142 11.85 -12.44 10.34
C PHE A 142 10.93 -13.43 11.07
N GLY A 143 9.81 -12.95 11.63
CA GLY A 143 8.87 -13.82 12.33
C GLY A 143 8.26 -14.90 11.43
N ARG A 144 7.91 -14.56 10.17
CA ARG A 144 7.36 -15.53 9.21
C ARG A 144 8.38 -16.60 8.79
N ARG A 145 9.67 -16.22 8.68
CA ARG A 145 10.74 -17.22 8.45
C ARG A 145 10.87 -18.19 9.59
N LEU A 146 10.77 -17.72 10.84
CA LEU A 146 10.79 -18.59 12.01
C LEU A 146 9.56 -19.53 12.03
N MET A 147 8.38 -19.04 11.71
CA MET A 147 7.18 -19.88 11.60
C MET A 147 7.40 -21.01 10.60
N LEU A 148 7.90 -20.71 9.40
CA LEU A 148 8.21 -21.73 8.38
C LEU A 148 9.27 -22.73 8.84
N LEU A 149 10.31 -22.25 9.53
CA LEU A 149 11.37 -23.12 10.08
C LEU A 149 10.81 -24.19 11.04
N PHE A 150 9.76 -23.84 11.78
CA PHE A 150 9.06 -24.76 12.69
C PHE A 150 7.83 -25.43 12.06
N GLY A 151 7.68 -25.40 10.73
CA GLY A 151 6.55 -26.02 10.02
C GLY A 151 5.20 -25.34 10.24
N ILE A 152 5.19 -24.10 10.73
CA ILE A 152 3.97 -23.32 10.97
C ILE A 152 3.67 -22.48 9.71
N ASN A 153 2.44 -22.56 9.19
CA ASN A 153 2.01 -21.72 8.08
C ASN A 153 1.98 -20.24 8.49
N PRO A 154 2.77 -19.35 7.83
CA PRO A 154 2.76 -17.92 8.11
C PRO A 154 1.65 -17.17 7.40
N ILE A 155 0.88 -17.84 6.55
CA ILE A 155 -0.23 -17.26 5.77
C ILE A 155 -1.50 -17.47 6.58
N ILE A 156 -2.17 -16.36 6.89
CA ILE A 156 -3.43 -16.36 7.65
C ILE A 156 -4.60 -16.64 6.72
N GLU A 157 -4.52 -16.17 5.47
CA GLU A 157 -5.59 -16.27 4.48
C GLU A 157 -5.65 -17.67 3.84
N VAL A 158 -6.13 -18.64 4.57
CA VAL A 158 -6.35 -20.02 4.04
C VAL A 158 -7.72 -20.10 3.33
N SER A 159 -8.68 -19.29 3.76
CA SER A 159 -10.01 -19.20 3.15
C SER A 159 -10.52 -17.75 3.14
N PRO A 160 -11.16 -17.29 2.06
CA PRO A 160 -11.74 -15.95 2.00
C PRO A 160 -12.95 -15.76 2.96
N ASN A 161 -13.46 -16.85 3.53
CA ASN A 161 -14.59 -16.83 4.45
C ASN A 161 -14.15 -16.79 5.94
N GLU A 162 -12.86 -16.79 6.22
CA GLU A 162 -12.37 -16.65 7.60
C GLU A 162 -12.61 -15.21 8.09
N PRO A 163 -13.03 -15.03 9.36
CA PRO A 163 -13.30 -13.70 9.92
C PRO A 163 -12.10 -12.76 9.92
N GLU A 164 -10.89 -13.32 9.95
CA GLU A 164 -9.62 -12.58 9.98
C GLU A 164 -9.00 -12.43 8.57
N SER A 165 -9.67 -12.90 7.51
CA SER A 165 -9.15 -12.79 6.16
C SER A 165 -9.09 -11.34 5.72
N SER A 166 -7.91 -10.91 5.31
CA SER A 166 -7.68 -9.60 4.68
C SER A 166 -7.84 -9.63 3.15
N GLY A 167 -8.09 -10.82 2.56
CA GLY A 167 -8.31 -11.00 1.12
C GLY A 167 -7.03 -10.93 0.29
N HIS A 168 -5.87 -11.21 0.86
CA HIS A 168 -4.62 -11.27 0.13
C HIS A 168 -4.57 -12.49 -0.81
N ILE A 169 -4.33 -12.25 -2.07
CA ILE A 169 -4.18 -13.28 -3.12
C ILE A 169 -2.75 -13.36 -3.66
N ARG A 170 -1.88 -12.41 -3.29
CA ARG A 170 -0.47 -12.34 -3.67
C ARG A 170 0.40 -12.13 -2.44
N TYR A 171 1.61 -12.69 -2.49
CA TYR A 171 2.58 -12.60 -1.41
C TYR A 171 3.93 -12.17 -1.97
N PHE A 172 4.49 -11.11 -1.40
CA PHE A 172 5.71 -10.49 -1.91
C PHE A 172 6.88 -10.64 -0.94
N THR A 173 8.07 -10.72 -1.51
CA THR A 173 9.35 -10.44 -0.84
C THR A 173 9.91 -9.13 -1.39
N PHE A 174 10.91 -8.54 -0.73
CA PHE A 174 11.63 -7.38 -1.27
C PHE A 174 12.17 -7.65 -2.68
N GLN A 175 12.67 -8.86 -2.93
CA GLN A 175 13.22 -9.23 -4.23
C GLN A 175 12.15 -9.39 -5.32
N SER A 176 11.05 -10.06 -5.02
CA SER A 176 10.00 -10.29 -6.02
C SER A 176 9.30 -8.98 -6.43
N LEU A 177 8.96 -8.12 -5.46
CA LEU A 177 8.37 -6.82 -5.76
C LEU A 177 9.35 -5.91 -6.52
N ALA A 178 10.64 -5.91 -6.12
CA ALA A 178 11.66 -5.12 -6.82
C ALA A 178 11.79 -5.50 -8.30
N LYS A 179 11.80 -6.81 -8.62
CA LYS A 179 11.84 -7.30 -10.00
C LYS A 179 10.62 -6.84 -10.80
N MET A 180 9.43 -6.86 -10.20
CA MET A 180 8.21 -6.41 -10.86
C MET A 180 8.26 -4.90 -11.15
N LEU A 181 8.66 -4.08 -10.19
CA LEU A 181 8.79 -2.65 -10.40
C LEU A 181 9.77 -2.32 -11.53
N GLN A 182 10.95 -2.98 -11.55
CA GLN A 182 11.95 -2.81 -12.61
C GLN A 182 11.41 -3.20 -14.01
N LYS A 183 10.61 -4.25 -14.10
CA LYS A 183 9.95 -4.67 -15.36
C LYS A 183 9.07 -3.56 -15.95
N HIS A 184 8.48 -2.71 -15.09
CA HIS A 184 7.60 -1.60 -15.48
C HIS A 184 8.31 -0.24 -15.49
N ASN A 185 9.65 -0.21 -15.62
CA ASN A 185 10.48 0.99 -15.66
C ASN A 185 10.37 1.86 -14.40
N LEU A 186 10.07 1.24 -13.25
CA LEU A 186 9.99 1.89 -11.95
C LEU A 186 11.28 1.59 -11.16
N LYS A 187 12.22 2.54 -11.17
CA LYS A 187 13.52 2.43 -10.50
C LYS A 187 13.39 2.70 -9.02
N ILE A 188 13.75 1.73 -8.17
CA ILE A 188 13.71 1.89 -6.71
C ILE A 188 14.77 2.90 -6.27
N VAL A 189 14.34 3.95 -5.57
CA VAL A 189 15.20 5.03 -5.04
C VAL A 189 15.27 5.03 -3.52
N ALA A 190 14.33 4.40 -2.83
CA ALA A 190 14.40 4.18 -1.38
C ALA A 190 13.72 2.88 -0.97
N VAL A 191 14.28 2.26 0.07
CA VAL A 191 13.79 1.01 0.67
C VAL A 191 13.60 1.24 2.16
N ARG A 192 12.43 0.90 2.69
CA ARG A 192 12.10 1.01 4.12
C ARG A 192 11.29 -0.21 4.56
N SER A 193 11.20 -0.38 5.86
CA SER A 193 10.27 -1.30 6.52
C SER A 193 9.86 -0.71 7.87
N ASP A 194 8.77 -1.21 8.43
CA ASP A 194 8.19 -0.72 9.67
C ASP A 194 8.92 -1.23 10.91
N TYR A 195 8.84 -2.52 11.22
CA TYR A 195 9.54 -3.12 12.35
C TYR A 195 9.89 -4.60 12.08
N VAL A 196 10.90 -5.11 12.77
CA VAL A 196 11.17 -6.55 12.88
C VAL A 196 10.38 -7.11 14.04
N ASN A 197 9.55 -8.12 13.78
CA ASN A 197 8.72 -8.77 14.79
C ASN A 197 9.35 -10.08 15.26
N PHE A 198 9.48 -10.24 16.58
CA PHE A 198 10.09 -11.42 17.25
C PHE A 198 9.08 -12.30 17.97
N SER A 199 7.80 -11.90 18.02
CA SER A 199 6.76 -12.62 18.77
C SER A 199 5.51 -12.85 17.93
N LYS A 200 4.83 -13.98 18.15
CA LYS A 200 3.60 -14.35 17.42
C LYS A 200 2.51 -13.27 17.49
N ASN A 201 2.41 -12.55 18.61
CA ASN A 201 1.39 -11.53 18.88
C ASN A 201 1.87 -10.08 18.64
N GLY A 202 3.05 -9.87 18.02
CA GLY A 202 3.58 -8.54 17.70
C GLY A 202 4.02 -7.70 18.91
N LYS A 203 4.04 -8.28 20.13
CA LYS A 203 4.41 -7.53 21.34
C LYS A 203 5.91 -7.22 21.43
N ILE A 204 6.76 -8.11 20.92
CA ILE A 204 8.22 -7.91 20.88
C ILE A 204 8.59 -7.51 19.47
N LYS A 205 8.89 -6.23 19.25
CA LYS A 205 9.22 -5.67 17.94
C LYS A 205 10.30 -4.60 18.04
N SER A 206 11.06 -4.38 16.97
CA SER A 206 12.11 -3.36 16.88
C SER A 206 12.05 -2.59 15.56
N GLU A 207 11.77 -1.30 15.63
CA GLU A 207 11.86 -0.37 14.51
C GLU A 207 13.33 -0.09 14.15
N PHE A 208 14.23 -0.06 15.14
CA PHE A 208 15.64 0.15 14.94
C PHE A 208 16.25 -0.95 14.05
N LEU A 209 15.95 -2.21 14.34
CA LEU A 209 16.43 -3.33 13.52
C LEU A 209 15.84 -3.30 12.10
N ALA A 210 14.62 -2.82 11.91
CA ALA A 210 14.06 -2.66 10.57
C ALA A 210 14.76 -1.55 9.77
N LYS A 211 15.28 -0.51 10.42
CA LYS A 211 16.13 0.50 9.76
C LYS A 211 17.45 -0.06 9.26
N LEU A 212 18.08 -0.96 10.03
CA LEU A 212 19.35 -1.60 9.66
C LEU A 212 19.15 -2.77 8.68
N PHE A 213 18.11 -3.57 8.89
CA PHE A 213 17.83 -4.81 8.17
C PHE A 213 16.40 -4.81 7.64
N SER A 214 16.08 -3.89 6.73
CA SER A 214 14.73 -3.68 6.22
C SER A 214 14.08 -4.96 5.66
N LYS A 215 14.89 -5.86 5.05
CA LYS A 215 14.39 -7.13 4.50
C LYS A 215 13.85 -8.12 5.54
N LEU A 216 14.12 -7.88 6.83
CA LEU A 216 13.59 -8.66 7.95
C LEU A 216 12.30 -8.07 8.54
N GLY A 217 11.94 -6.87 8.16
CA GLY A 217 10.75 -6.18 8.65
C GLY A 217 9.45 -6.73 8.09
N THR A 218 8.33 -6.37 8.72
CA THR A 218 7.01 -6.94 8.42
C THR A 218 6.37 -6.38 7.17
N SER A 219 6.67 -5.14 6.78
CA SER A 219 6.18 -4.50 5.55
C SER A 219 7.31 -4.18 4.59
N ILE A 220 7.06 -4.33 3.31
CA ILE A 220 7.90 -3.79 2.24
C ILE A 220 7.40 -2.37 1.96
N ILE A 221 8.29 -1.38 1.97
CA ILE A 221 7.96 -0.01 1.59
C ILE A 221 9.02 0.45 0.60
N PHE A 222 8.61 0.68 -0.64
CA PHE A 222 9.47 1.18 -1.70
C PHE A 222 9.01 2.57 -2.17
N LEU A 223 9.97 3.46 -2.35
CA LEU A 223 9.83 4.62 -3.22
C LEU A 223 10.52 4.30 -4.54
N ALA A 224 9.79 4.35 -5.64
CA ALA A 224 10.31 4.13 -6.97
C ALA A 224 10.07 5.36 -7.86
N GLU A 225 10.88 5.53 -8.89
CA GLU A 225 10.82 6.63 -9.86
C GLU A 225 10.59 6.07 -11.26
N LYS A 226 9.67 6.68 -12.00
CA LYS A 226 9.47 6.46 -13.44
C LYS A 226 10.55 7.12 -14.26
#